data_b69047c9b319796454331131365ec354
#
_entry.id   b69047c9b319796454331131365ec354
#
_cell.length_a   1.000
_cell.length_b   1.000
_cell.length_c   1.000
_cell.angle_alpha   90.00
_cell.angle_beta   90.00
_cell.angle_gamma   90.00
#
_symmetry.space_group_name_H-M   'P 1'
#
loop_
_entity.id
_entity.type
_entity.pdbx_description
1 polymer ?
#
loop_
_entity_poly.entity_id
_entity_poly.type
_entity_poly.pdbx_seq_one_letter_code
_entity_poly.pdbx_strand_id
1 'polypeptide(L)'
;TGNHLKEGLGYLNTLWNQRDVYKEYTRQYFETDGMNVPGVCTLQGVPMGGWIQYSMSQTAGAWLAQHFYLHWKYSMDREFLKDRAYPFLKEVATFLEQISVVDAQGIRKLTMSSSPEIYDNSINAWFKDMTNYDLALMKFAFSAASELAGELNIPEEAAHWQELNKQLPELDTDKEGALTFAKGFSYDQSHRHFSHAMAIHPLGLLDWS
;
A
#
# COMPACT_ATOMS: atom_id res chain seq x y z
N THR A 1 10.89 16.17 4.84
CA THR A 1 11.20 17.48 4.22
C THR A 1 11.64 18.54 5.24
N GLY A 2 11.19 18.50 6.50
CA GLY A 2 11.55 19.47 7.55
C GLY A 2 12.86 19.22 8.28
N ASN A 3 13.63 18.22 7.86
CA ASN A 3 14.85 17.76 8.54
C ASN A 3 14.62 17.34 10.02
N HIS A 4 13.46 16.76 10.31
CA HIS A 4 13.05 16.27 11.62
C HIS A 4 12.99 14.73 11.65
N LEU A 5 14.01 14.07 11.09
CA LEU A 5 14.04 12.60 10.97
C LEU A 5 14.04 11.90 12.33
N LYS A 6 14.71 12.48 13.33
CA LYS A 6 14.77 11.90 14.68
C LYS A 6 13.41 11.94 15.38
N GLU A 7 12.68 13.04 15.24
CA GLU A 7 11.34 13.22 15.80
C GLU A 7 10.34 12.24 15.16
N GLY A 8 10.50 11.96 13.85
CA GLY A 8 9.70 10.98 13.12
C GLY A 8 9.89 9.54 13.57
N LEU A 9 11.01 9.20 14.22
CA LEU A 9 11.29 7.85 14.70
C LEU A 9 10.28 7.37 15.74
N GLY A 10 9.68 8.24 16.53
CA GLY A 10 8.64 7.87 17.50
C GLY A 10 7.47 7.16 16.84
N TYR A 11 7.00 7.70 15.72
CA TYR A 11 5.94 7.09 14.91
C TYR A 11 6.36 5.75 14.30
N LEU A 12 7.52 5.72 13.65
CA LEU A 12 8.05 4.50 13.03
C LEU A 12 8.30 3.39 14.05
N ASN A 13 8.81 3.73 15.23
CA ASN A 13 8.99 2.78 16.33
C ASN A 13 7.66 2.22 16.83
N THR A 14 6.61 3.03 16.89
CA THR A 14 5.27 2.54 17.25
C THR A 14 4.80 1.49 16.26
N LEU A 15 4.82 1.77 14.97
CA LEU A 15 4.44 0.81 13.92
C LEU A 15 5.31 -0.46 13.97
N TRP A 16 6.61 -0.27 14.15
CA TRP A 16 7.55 -1.40 14.23
C TRP A 16 7.28 -2.31 15.41
N ASN A 17 7.01 -1.77 16.58
CA ASN A 17 6.78 -2.55 17.80
C ASN A 17 5.43 -3.29 17.79
N GLN A 18 4.50 -2.88 16.93
CA GLN A 18 3.18 -3.48 16.79
C GLN A 18 3.10 -4.56 15.70
N ARG A 19 4.20 -4.89 15.03
CA ARG A 19 4.20 -5.84 13.90
C ARG A 19 3.57 -7.19 14.22
N ASP A 20 3.81 -7.73 15.41
CA ASP A 20 3.26 -9.04 15.79
C ASP A 20 1.73 -8.97 15.90
N VAL A 21 1.19 -7.85 16.39
CA VAL A 21 -0.26 -7.60 16.42
C VAL A 21 -0.82 -7.50 15.01
N TYR A 22 -0.12 -6.83 14.10
CA TYR A 22 -0.52 -6.69 12.70
C TYR A 22 -0.46 -8.03 11.95
N LYS A 23 0.55 -8.85 12.18
CA LYS A 23 0.63 -10.21 11.62
C LYS A 23 -0.49 -11.11 12.14
N GLU A 24 -0.79 -11.03 13.43
CA GLU A 24 -1.92 -11.76 14.00
C GLU A 24 -3.25 -11.32 13.38
N TYR A 25 -3.47 -10.00 13.22
CA TYR A 25 -4.63 -9.46 12.49
C TYR A 25 -4.69 -10.02 11.06
N THR A 26 -3.57 -10.02 10.33
CA THR A 26 -3.50 -10.52 8.96
C THR A 26 -3.89 -12.00 8.88
N ARG A 27 -3.34 -12.80 9.77
CA ARG A 27 -3.65 -14.24 9.83
C ARG A 27 -5.11 -14.52 10.19
N GLN A 28 -5.67 -13.77 11.14
CA GLN A 28 -7.05 -13.99 11.59
C GLN A 28 -8.11 -13.55 10.60
N TYR A 29 -7.89 -12.45 9.89
CA TYR A 29 -8.91 -11.84 9.04
C TYR A 29 -8.73 -12.13 7.55
N PHE A 30 -7.50 -12.45 7.11
CA PHE A 30 -7.20 -12.70 5.70
C PHE A 30 -6.64 -14.11 5.44
N GLU A 31 -6.35 -14.87 6.48
CA GLU A 31 -5.79 -16.24 6.39
C GLU A 31 -4.49 -16.31 5.56
N THR A 32 -3.67 -15.27 5.66
CA THR A 32 -2.42 -15.10 4.89
C THR A 32 -1.23 -14.80 5.81
N ASP A 33 -0.04 -15.02 5.28
CA ASP A 33 1.20 -14.54 5.87
C ASP A 33 1.45 -13.06 5.55
N GLY A 34 2.58 -12.54 6.01
CA GLY A 34 2.92 -11.14 5.86
C GLY A 34 2.20 -10.25 6.85
N MET A 35 2.03 -8.99 6.50
CA MET A 35 1.51 -8.00 7.43
C MET A 35 0.67 -6.96 6.73
N ASN A 36 -0.54 -6.75 7.22
CA ASN A 36 -1.35 -5.57 6.93
C ASN A 36 -1.67 -4.85 8.24
N VAL A 37 -1.87 -3.55 8.17
CA VAL A 37 -2.25 -2.74 9.33
C VAL A 37 -3.75 -2.49 9.27
N PRO A 38 -4.51 -2.76 10.35
CA PRO A 38 -5.94 -2.42 10.35
C PRO A 38 -6.11 -0.91 10.21
N GLY A 39 -6.98 -0.48 9.29
CA GLY A 39 -7.20 0.95 9.04
C GLY A 39 -7.81 1.69 10.23
N VAL A 40 -8.40 0.97 11.18
CA VAL A 40 -8.89 1.48 12.48
C VAL A 40 -8.37 0.58 13.58
N CYS A 41 -7.51 1.11 14.44
CA CYS A 41 -6.91 0.34 15.53
C CYS A 41 -6.71 1.18 16.80
N THR A 42 -6.49 0.47 17.91
CA THR A 42 -6.08 1.09 19.19
C THR A 42 -4.65 1.61 19.11
N LEU A 43 -4.21 2.32 20.15
CA LEU A 43 -2.80 2.71 20.32
C LEU A 43 -1.84 1.52 20.41
N GLN A 44 -2.33 0.32 20.68
CA GLN A 44 -1.56 -0.94 20.72
C GLN A 44 -1.61 -1.70 19.37
N GLY A 45 -2.26 -1.13 18.34
CA GLY A 45 -2.39 -1.75 17.02
C GLY A 45 -3.52 -2.79 16.92
N VAL A 46 -4.33 -2.98 17.98
CA VAL A 46 -5.44 -3.96 17.98
C VAL A 46 -6.59 -3.42 17.12
N PRO A 47 -7.13 -4.22 16.17
CA PRO A 47 -8.23 -3.78 15.32
C PRO A 47 -9.48 -3.41 16.13
N MET A 48 -10.13 -2.32 15.76
CA MET A 48 -11.33 -1.81 16.45
C MET A 48 -12.62 -2.00 15.63
N GLY A 49 -12.52 -2.44 14.38
CA GLY A 49 -13.67 -2.46 13.47
C GLY A 49 -13.97 -1.06 12.91
N GLY A 50 -15.24 -0.81 12.64
CA GLY A 50 -15.69 0.41 11.97
C GLY A 50 -16.23 0.14 10.57
N TRP A 51 -16.20 1.11 9.67
CA TRP A 51 -16.54 0.88 8.28
C TRP A 51 -15.61 -0.15 7.66
N ILE A 52 -16.16 -1.14 6.97
CA ILE A 52 -15.39 -2.28 6.47
C ILE A 52 -14.29 -1.83 5.51
N GLN A 53 -14.56 -0.86 4.63
CA GLN A 53 -13.54 -0.31 3.71
C GLN A 53 -12.32 0.31 4.42
N TYR A 54 -12.43 0.67 5.71
CA TYR A 54 -11.30 1.11 6.52
C TYR A 54 -10.75 -0.01 7.40
N SER A 55 -11.62 -0.65 8.19
CA SER A 55 -11.20 -1.69 9.12
C SER A 55 -10.54 -2.89 8.42
N MET A 56 -10.96 -3.17 7.19
CA MET A 56 -10.47 -4.23 6.32
C MET A 56 -9.72 -3.69 5.10
N SER A 57 -9.22 -2.45 5.14
CA SER A 57 -8.45 -1.88 4.04
C SER A 57 -7.25 -2.76 3.72
N GLN A 58 -7.16 -3.23 2.47
CA GLN A 58 -6.12 -4.15 2.04
C GLN A 58 -4.78 -3.48 1.78
N THR A 59 -4.76 -2.17 1.67
CA THR A 59 -3.57 -1.40 1.29
C THR A 59 -3.11 -0.39 2.35
N ALA A 60 -3.75 -0.37 3.52
CA ALA A 60 -3.33 0.50 4.63
C ALA A 60 -1.87 0.27 5.04
N GLY A 61 -1.43 -0.99 5.09
CA GLY A 61 -0.04 -1.35 5.37
C GLY A 61 0.94 -0.75 4.36
N ALA A 62 0.57 -0.71 3.07
CA ALA A 62 1.41 -0.12 2.01
C ALA A 62 1.59 1.39 2.18
N TRP A 63 0.51 2.10 2.55
CA TRP A 63 0.62 3.54 2.83
C TRP A 63 1.55 3.81 4.03
N LEU A 64 1.42 3.02 5.09
CA LEU A 64 2.29 3.17 6.26
C LEU A 64 3.75 2.76 5.99
N ALA A 65 3.96 1.76 5.15
CA ALA A 65 5.30 1.34 4.72
C ALA A 65 6.06 2.45 3.97
N GLN A 66 5.34 3.38 3.31
CA GLN A 66 5.95 4.54 2.68
C GLN A 66 6.77 5.38 3.65
N HIS A 67 6.35 5.50 4.91
CA HIS A 67 7.09 6.28 5.91
C HIS A 67 8.45 5.65 6.24
N PHE A 68 8.55 4.31 6.26
CA PHE A 68 9.83 3.60 6.40
C PHE A 68 10.72 3.81 5.18
N TYR A 69 10.13 3.69 3.97
CA TYR A 69 10.83 3.95 2.72
C TYR A 69 11.39 5.39 2.67
N LEU A 70 10.57 6.40 2.97
CA LEU A 70 10.99 7.80 2.96
C LEU A 70 12.04 8.08 4.04
N HIS A 71 11.92 7.50 5.23
CA HIS A 71 12.94 7.65 6.27
C HIS A 71 14.30 7.14 5.77
N TRP A 72 14.34 5.98 5.12
CA TRP A 72 15.54 5.48 4.47
C TRP A 72 16.06 6.44 3.39
N LYS A 73 15.21 6.86 2.48
CA LYS A 73 15.60 7.75 1.36
C LYS A 73 16.18 9.08 1.82
N TYR A 74 15.70 9.63 2.93
CA TYR A 74 16.20 10.89 3.48
C TYR A 74 17.39 10.73 4.44
N SER A 75 17.48 9.62 5.17
CA SER A 75 18.58 9.40 6.12
C SER A 75 19.78 8.74 5.49
N MET A 76 19.59 7.93 4.45
CA MET A 76 20.59 7.02 3.87
C MET A 76 21.22 6.08 4.92
N ASP A 77 20.51 5.82 6.01
CA ASP A 77 20.93 4.95 7.10
C ASP A 77 20.77 3.48 6.70
N ARG A 78 21.91 2.83 6.42
CA ARG A 78 21.92 1.43 5.96
C ARG A 78 21.51 0.42 7.04
N GLU A 79 21.71 0.73 8.32
CA GLU A 79 21.21 -0.13 9.40
C GLU A 79 19.69 -0.05 9.47
N PHE A 80 19.14 1.17 9.39
CA PHE A 80 17.68 1.33 9.29
C PHE A 80 17.09 0.65 8.06
N LEU A 81 17.73 0.76 6.90
CA LEU A 81 17.32 0.04 5.70
C LEU A 81 17.21 -1.46 5.95
N LYS A 82 18.28 -2.06 6.46
CA LYS A 82 18.40 -3.51 6.66
C LYS A 82 17.49 -4.02 7.76
N ASP A 83 17.42 -3.31 8.90
CA ASP A 83 16.79 -3.84 10.10
C ASP A 83 15.35 -3.36 10.29
N ARG A 84 14.90 -2.39 9.50
CA ARG A 84 13.58 -1.75 9.62
C ARG A 84 12.85 -1.58 8.30
N ALA A 85 13.40 -0.79 7.36
CA ALA A 85 12.66 -0.39 6.17
C ALA A 85 12.34 -1.58 5.27
N TYR A 86 13.34 -2.36 4.88
CA TYR A 86 13.10 -3.51 4.02
C TYR A 86 12.27 -4.61 4.70
N PRO A 87 12.54 -5.05 5.94
CA PRO A 87 11.69 -6.03 6.60
C PRO A 87 10.22 -5.60 6.70
N PHE A 88 9.94 -4.34 7.03
CA PHE A 88 8.56 -3.85 7.08
C PHE A 88 7.88 -3.89 5.71
N LEU A 89 8.57 -3.40 4.69
CA LEU A 89 8.08 -3.38 3.31
C LEU A 89 7.87 -4.80 2.75
N LYS A 90 8.81 -5.70 3.01
CA LYS A 90 8.74 -7.11 2.61
C LYS A 90 7.50 -7.81 3.18
N GLU A 91 7.21 -7.64 4.46
CA GLU A 91 6.02 -8.20 5.11
C GLU A 91 4.73 -7.67 4.49
N VAL A 92 4.66 -6.38 4.20
CA VAL A 92 3.51 -5.76 3.53
C VAL A 92 3.37 -6.25 2.09
N ALA A 93 4.48 -6.34 1.34
CA ALA A 93 4.47 -6.85 -0.02
C ALA A 93 4.05 -8.34 -0.08
N THR A 94 4.51 -9.15 0.87
CA THR A 94 4.10 -10.57 1.00
C THR A 94 2.59 -10.68 1.21
N PHE A 95 2.01 -9.87 2.08
CA PHE A 95 0.56 -9.85 2.26
C PHE A 95 -0.17 -9.51 0.96
N LEU A 96 0.24 -8.42 0.27
CA LEU A 96 -0.39 -7.99 -0.98
C LEU A 96 -0.27 -9.04 -2.11
N GLU A 97 0.85 -9.75 -2.17
CA GLU A 97 1.01 -10.87 -3.09
C GLU A 97 -0.03 -11.96 -2.83
N GLN A 98 -0.21 -12.36 -1.56
CA GLN A 98 -1.05 -13.50 -1.19
C GLN A 98 -2.56 -13.21 -1.31
N ILE A 99 -3.00 -11.97 -1.08
CA ILE A 99 -4.41 -11.60 -1.24
C ILE A 99 -4.80 -11.25 -2.68
N SER A 100 -3.84 -11.07 -3.56
CA SER A 100 -4.07 -10.75 -4.96
C SER A 100 -4.11 -12.01 -5.83
N VAL A 101 -4.87 -11.97 -6.90
CA VAL A 101 -5.01 -13.06 -7.87
C VAL A 101 -4.53 -12.63 -9.24
N VAL A 102 -4.01 -13.58 -10.02
CA VAL A 102 -3.63 -13.36 -11.42
C VAL A 102 -4.74 -13.91 -12.30
N ASP A 103 -5.27 -13.09 -13.20
CA ASP A 103 -6.32 -13.52 -14.12
C ASP A 103 -5.76 -14.27 -15.34
N ALA A 104 -6.67 -14.73 -16.22
CA ALA A 104 -6.30 -15.49 -17.41
C ALA A 104 -5.44 -14.71 -18.42
N GLN A 105 -5.37 -13.39 -18.31
CA GLN A 105 -4.54 -12.50 -19.12
C GLN A 105 -3.17 -12.23 -18.47
N GLY A 106 -2.90 -12.80 -17.30
CA GLY A 106 -1.66 -12.57 -16.55
C GLY A 106 -1.67 -11.27 -15.73
N ILE A 107 -2.83 -10.64 -15.58
CA ILE A 107 -2.97 -9.38 -14.83
C ILE A 107 -3.26 -9.70 -13.35
N ARG A 108 -2.45 -9.14 -12.46
CA ARG A 108 -2.62 -9.24 -11.00
C ARG A 108 -3.60 -8.18 -10.50
N LYS A 109 -4.51 -8.60 -9.64
CA LYS A 109 -5.53 -7.70 -9.06
C LYS A 109 -6.02 -8.18 -7.71
N LEU A 110 -6.56 -7.28 -6.91
CA LEU A 110 -7.41 -7.62 -5.76
C LEU A 110 -8.78 -8.12 -6.25
N THR A 111 -9.37 -9.05 -5.53
CA THR A 111 -10.70 -9.58 -5.87
C THR A 111 -11.81 -8.56 -5.61
N MET A 112 -11.58 -7.67 -4.67
CA MET A 112 -12.42 -6.51 -4.36
C MET A 112 -11.51 -5.34 -4.01
N SER A 113 -11.90 -4.14 -4.41
CA SER A 113 -11.13 -2.92 -4.18
C SER A 113 -12.05 -1.81 -3.72
N SER A 114 -11.56 -0.88 -2.95
CA SER A 114 -12.33 0.27 -2.49
C SER A 114 -11.51 1.56 -2.58
N SER A 115 -12.17 2.68 -2.42
CA SER A 115 -11.51 3.98 -2.32
C SER A 115 -12.14 4.75 -1.15
N PRO A 116 -11.34 5.48 -0.35
CA PRO A 116 -11.82 6.11 0.87
C PRO A 116 -13.10 6.91 0.69
N GLU A 117 -14.12 6.53 1.45
CA GLU A 117 -15.45 7.18 1.55
C GLU A 117 -16.26 7.26 0.24
N ILE A 118 -15.90 6.53 -0.80
CA ILE A 118 -16.75 6.37 -1.97
C ILE A 118 -17.85 5.38 -1.62
N TYR A 119 -19.11 5.83 -1.71
CA TYR A 119 -20.31 5.06 -1.33
C TYR A 119 -20.37 4.62 0.14
N ASP A 120 -19.66 5.30 1.02
CA ASP A 120 -19.65 5.08 2.47
C ASP A 120 -19.40 3.60 2.84
N ASN A 121 -20.21 3.03 3.76
CA ASN A 121 -20.09 1.64 4.20
C ASN A 121 -21.05 0.70 3.47
N SER A 122 -21.52 1.08 2.28
CA SER A 122 -22.46 0.25 1.49
C SER A 122 -21.72 -0.83 0.69
N ILE A 123 -22.47 -1.81 0.19
CA ILE A 123 -21.91 -2.83 -0.71
C ILE A 123 -21.34 -2.24 -2.00
N ASN A 124 -21.87 -1.10 -2.44
CA ASN A 124 -21.41 -0.40 -3.65
C ASN A 124 -20.01 0.23 -3.48
N ALA A 125 -19.51 0.35 -2.25
CA ALA A 125 -18.14 0.82 -1.98
C ALA A 125 -17.06 -0.18 -2.45
N TRP A 126 -17.44 -1.41 -2.80
CA TRP A 126 -16.54 -2.45 -3.26
C TRP A 126 -16.62 -2.62 -4.77
N PHE A 127 -15.54 -2.25 -5.44
CA PHE A 127 -15.39 -2.31 -6.87
C PHE A 127 -14.85 -3.67 -7.29
N LYS A 128 -15.30 -4.19 -8.44
CA LYS A 128 -14.77 -5.41 -9.06
C LYS A 128 -13.43 -5.17 -9.78
N ASP A 129 -13.28 -3.97 -10.32
CA ASP A 129 -12.01 -3.50 -10.87
C ASP A 129 -11.22 -2.76 -9.78
N MET A 130 -9.90 -2.78 -9.87
CA MET A 130 -9.08 -2.09 -8.90
C MET A 130 -9.32 -0.58 -8.96
N THR A 131 -9.45 0.04 -7.80
CA THR A 131 -9.39 1.50 -7.71
C THR A 131 -7.96 1.97 -7.92
N ASN A 132 -7.77 3.17 -8.46
CA ASN A 132 -6.44 3.76 -8.57
C ASN A 132 -5.78 3.97 -7.20
N TYR A 133 -6.58 4.09 -6.14
CA TYR A 133 -6.07 4.13 -4.75
C TYR A 133 -5.32 2.85 -4.38
N ASP A 134 -5.99 1.72 -4.46
CA ASP A 134 -5.38 0.43 -4.12
C ASP A 134 -4.26 0.06 -5.08
N LEU A 135 -4.47 0.31 -6.38
CA LEU A 135 -3.48 0.02 -7.41
C LEU A 135 -2.19 0.82 -7.23
N ALA A 136 -2.28 2.12 -6.94
CA ALA A 136 -1.12 2.94 -6.69
C ALA A 136 -0.34 2.47 -5.46
N LEU A 137 -1.03 2.11 -4.38
CA LEU A 137 -0.40 1.58 -3.17
C LEU A 137 0.28 0.22 -3.39
N MET A 138 -0.32 -0.67 -4.19
CA MET A 138 0.32 -1.93 -4.56
C MET A 138 1.55 -1.72 -5.47
N LYS A 139 1.45 -0.87 -6.48
CA LYS A 139 2.59 -0.49 -7.34
C LYS A 139 3.73 0.08 -6.50
N PHE A 140 3.42 0.97 -5.58
CA PHE A 140 4.42 1.52 -4.66
C PHE A 140 5.06 0.40 -3.81
N ALA A 141 4.27 -0.45 -3.17
CA ALA A 141 4.79 -1.48 -2.27
C ALA A 141 5.75 -2.45 -2.98
N PHE A 142 5.37 -2.96 -4.15
CA PHE A 142 6.23 -3.87 -4.91
C PHE A 142 7.46 -3.17 -5.50
N SER A 143 7.30 -1.95 -6.03
CA SER A 143 8.42 -1.17 -6.56
C SER A 143 9.44 -0.83 -5.47
N ALA A 144 8.97 -0.33 -4.33
CA ALA A 144 9.83 0.01 -3.20
C ALA A 144 10.50 -1.24 -2.60
N ALA A 145 9.78 -2.37 -2.47
CA ALA A 145 10.37 -3.62 -2.01
C ALA A 145 11.47 -4.11 -2.96
N SER A 146 11.27 -4.00 -4.28
CA SER A 146 12.28 -4.33 -5.29
C SER A 146 13.52 -3.43 -5.15
N GLU A 147 13.32 -2.12 -5.05
CA GLU A 147 14.41 -1.15 -4.88
C GLU A 147 15.22 -1.44 -3.60
N LEU A 148 14.54 -1.60 -2.45
CA LEU A 148 15.23 -1.83 -1.18
C LEU A 148 15.96 -3.17 -1.12
N ALA A 149 15.43 -4.21 -1.75
CA ALA A 149 16.12 -5.50 -1.91
C ALA A 149 17.39 -5.34 -2.77
N GLY A 150 17.31 -4.55 -3.84
CA GLY A 150 18.46 -4.20 -4.68
C GLY A 150 19.57 -3.47 -3.90
N GLU A 151 19.18 -2.46 -3.10
CA GLU A 151 20.09 -1.73 -2.22
C GLU A 151 20.81 -2.64 -1.19
N LEU A 152 20.13 -3.69 -0.75
CA LEU A 152 20.68 -4.69 0.16
C LEU A 152 21.48 -5.81 -0.55
N ASN A 153 21.59 -5.76 -1.88
CA ASN A 153 22.20 -6.80 -2.71
C ASN A 153 21.52 -8.17 -2.55
N ILE A 154 20.18 -8.20 -2.57
CA ILE A 154 19.34 -9.41 -2.58
C ILE A 154 18.64 -9.50 -3.95
N PRO A 155 19.36 -9.84 -5.03
CA PRO A 155 18.86 -9.71 -6.39
C PRO A 155 17.65 -10.61 -6.70
N GLU A 156 17.55 -11.77 -6.05
CA GLU A 156 16.45 -12.70 -6.24
C GLU A 156 15.13 -12.11 -5.72
N GLU A 157 15.15 -11.50 -4.53
CA GLU A 157 13.98 -10.84 -3.98
C GLU A 157 13.64 -9.56 -4.77
N ALA A 158 14.64 -8.80 -5.21
CA ALA A 158 14.42 -7.63 -6.06
C ALA A 158 13.71 -8.02 -7.37
N ALA A 159 14.16 -9.08 -8.02
CA ALA A 159 13.54 -9.59 -9.24
C ALA A 159 12.11 -10.11 -9.01
N HIS A 160 11.87 -10.79 -7.89
CA HIS A 160 10.55 -11.26 -7.50
C HIS A 160 9.55 -10.11 -7.38
N TRP A 161 9.87 -9.10 -6.57
CA TRP A 161 8.99 -7.93 -6.39
C TRP A 161 8.79 -7.15 -7.70
N GLN A 162 9.82 -7.04 -8.51
CA GLN A 162 9.71 -6.40 -9.83
C GLN A 162 8.74 -7.16 -10.74
N GLU A 163 8.77 -8.49 -10.72
CA GLU A 163 7.86 -9.29 -11.52
C GLU A 163 6.41 -9.13 -11.09
N LEU A 164 6.15 -9.11 -9.77
CA LEU A 164 4.80 -8.83 -9.26
C LEU A 164 4.29 -7.45 -9.67
N ASN A 165 5.17 -6.44 -9.64
CA ASN A 165 4.81 -5.09 -10.06
C ASN A 165 4.45 -5.01 -11.54
N LYS A 166 5.16 -5.74 -12.42
CA LYS A 166 4.87 -5.82 -13.86
C LYS A 166 3.53 -6.46 -14.17
N GLN A 167 3.04 -7.34 -13.30
CA GLN A 167 1.73 -7.98 -13.45
C GLN A 167 0.57 -7.04 -13.11
N LEU A 168 0.82 -5.92 -12.43
CA LEU A 168 -0.23 -4.95 -12.12
C LEU A 168 -0.65 -4.17 -13.37
N PRO A 169 -1.94 -3.86 -13.53
CA PRO A 169 -2.41 -3.06 -14.65
C PRO A 169 -1.89 -1.62 -14.58
N GLU A 170 -2.04 -0.88 -15.66
CA GLU A 170 -1.81 0.56 -15.64
C GLU A 170 -2.90 1.29 -14.84
N LEU A 171 -2.56 2.50 -14.34
CA LEU A 171 -3.54 3.36 -13.69
C LEU A 171 -4.62 3.76 -14.68
N ASP A 172 -5.86 3.73 -14.24
CA ASP A 172 -6.99 4.07 -15.11
C ASP A 172 -7.11 5.58 -15.29
N THR A 173 -7.36 5.97 -16.55
CA THR A 173 -7.55 7.36 -16.93
C THR A 173 -8.83 7.52 -17.74
N ASP A 174 -9.40 8.71 -17.74
CA ASP A 174 -10.49 9.07 -18.63
C ASP A 174 -10.00 9.37 -20.07
N LYS A 175 -10.91 9.78 -20.92
CA LYS A 175 -10.61 10.09 -22.33
C LYS A 175 -9.67 11.28 -22.52
N GLU A 176 -9.54 12.12 -21.51
CA GLU A 176 -8.70 13.32 -21.48
C GLU A 176 -7.34 13.04 -20.82
N GLY A 177 -7.15 11.83 -20.32
CA GLY A 177 -5.91 11.40 -19.63
C GLY A 177 -5.88 11.73 -18.15
N ALA A 178 -6.98 12.19 -17.55
CA ALA A 178 -7.05 12.43 -16.12
C ALA A 178 -7.28 11.12 -15.34
N LEU A 179 -6.62 10.99 -14.18
CA LEU A 179 -6.79 9.83 -13.31
C LEU A 179 -8.24 9.71 -12.83
N THR A 180 -8.81 8.51 -12.93
CA THR A 180 -10.13 8.19 -12.42
C THR A 180 -10.06 7.53 -11.04
N PHE A 181 -11.18 7.37 -10.33
CA PHE A 181 -11.20 6.60 -9.07
C PHE A 181 -11.11 5.08 -9.31
N ALA A 182 -11.76 4.60 -10.37
CA ALA A 182 -11.71 3.22 -10.83
C ALA A 182 -12.09 3.20 -12.31
N LYS A 183 -11.89 2.09 -12.98
CA LYS A 183 -12.16 1.92 -14.40
C LYS A 183 -13.58 2.34 -14.76
N GLY A 184 -13.67 3.35 -15.62
CA GLY A 184 -14.95 3.91 -16.07
C GLY A 184 -15.73 4.65 -14.97
N PHE A 185 -15.08 5.03 -13.86
CA PHE A 185 -15.69 5.70 -12.74
C PHE A 185 -14.93 6.98 -12.37
N SER A 186 -15.32 8.09 -12.98
CA SER A 186 -14.68 9.40 -12.78
C SER A 186 -15.15 10.14 -11.53
N TYR A 187 -16.33 9.86 -10.99
CA TYR A 187 -16.92 10.46 -9.79
C TYR A 187 -16.84 12.00 -9.78
N ASP A 188 -17.71 12.64 -10.49
CA ASP A 188 -17.75 14.12 -10.68
C ASP A 188 -18.49 14.87 -9.56
N GLN A 189 -18.40 14.39 -8.33
CA GLN A 189 -19.01 14.99 -7.14
C GLN A 189 -17.96 15.57 -6.22
N SER A 190 -18.35 16.54 -5.39
CA SER A 190 -17.49 17.04 -4.33
C SER A 190 -17.08 15.92 -3.39
N HIS A 191 -15.77 15.74 -3.21
CA HIS A 191 -15.21 14.68 -2.40
C HIS A 191 -13.96 15.18 -1.67
N ARG A 192 -13.80 14.79 -0.41
CA ARG A 192 -12.69 15.27 0.43
C ARG A 192 -11.41 14.46 0.29
N HIS A 193 -11.46 13.27 -0.32
CA HIS A 193 -10.31 12.41 -0.55
C HIS A 193 -9.89 12.42 -2.01
N PHE A 194 -8.66 12.86 -2.28
CA PHE A 194 -8.06 12.80 -3.62
C PHE A 194 -7.38 11.44 -3.84
N SER A 195 -8.04 10.34 -3.44
CA SER A 195 -7.47 9.01 -3.44
C SER A 195 -7.07 8.49 -4.83
N HIS A 196 -7.75 8.94 -5.89
CA HIS A 196 -7.37 8.68 -7.27
C HIS A 196 -6.01 9.28 -7.66
N ALA A 197 -5.56 10.32 -6.95
CA ALA A 197 -4.28 10.99 -7.20
C ALA A 197 -3.13 10.50 -6.29
N MET A 198 -3.32 9.40 -5.56
CA MET A 198 -2.27 8.81 -4.69
C MET A 198 -0.97 8.51 -5.44
N ALA A 199 -1.07 8.13 -6.71
CA ALA A 199 0.10 7.88 -7.56
C ALA A 199 0.98 9.12 -7.77
N ILE A 200 0.38 10.33 -7.75
CA ILE A 200 1.11 11.59 -7.82
C ILE A 200 1.66 11.94 -6.42
N HIS A 201 0.77 12.06 -5.46
CA HIS A 201 1.11 12.39 -4.07
C HIS A 201 0.24 11.56 -3.12
N PRO A 202 0.83 10.87 -2.11
CA PRO A 202 2.23 10.98 -1.66
C PRO A 202 3.19 9.96 -2.29
N LEU A 203 2.77 9.11 -3.24
CA LEU A 203 3.56 7.95 -3.65
C LEU A 203 4.65 8.27 -4.69
N GLY A 204 4.53 9.37 -5.45
CA GLY A 204 5.54 9.76 -6.43
C GLY A 204 5.77 8.73 -7.55
N LEU A 205 4.73 8.00 -7.95
CA LEU A 205 4.79 7.04 -9.05
C LEU A 205 4.63 7.73 -10.42
N LEU A 206 4.03 8.90 -10.42
CA LEU A 206 3.86 9.77 -11.58
C LEU A 206 4.51 11.11 -11.28
N ASP A 207 5.34 11.58 -12.19
CA ASP A 207 6.00 12.88 -12.14
C ASP A 207 5.88 13.61 -13.49
N TRP A 208 6.59 14.73 -13.65
CA TRP A 208 6.57 15.55 -14.86
C TRP A 208 7.60 15.12 -15.92
N SER A 209 8.31 14.01 -15.72
CA SER A 209 9.35 13.52 -16.65
C SER A 209 8.78 12.74 -17.83
#